data_d6405fc36d0b66f7001ef512aa998c55
#
_entry.id   d6405fc36d0b66f7001ef512aa998c55
#
_cell.length_a   1.000
_cell.length_b   1.000
_cell.length_c   1.000
_cell.angle_alpha   90.00
_cell.angle_beta   90.00
_cell.angle_gamma   90.00
#
_symmetry.space_group_name_H-M   'P 1'
#
loop_
_entity.id
_entity.type
_entity.pdbx_description
1 polymer ?
#
loop_
_entity_poly.entity_id
_entity_poly.type
_entity_poly.pdbx_seq_one_letter_code
_entity_poly.pdbx_strand_id
1 'polypeptide(L)'
;MSLLEITGLTHSFGENLLYKNAGFTLNKGEHIGIVGQNGTGKSTLIKICTEQIIPDSGRVIRQPNITIGYLDQYAEIDHTLTMKEFLKSAFAKLFEIEIQVMQLYEKAADGDMKNLELAAYYQEQLETHDFYSIDTAIERVANGLGLLAIGLDRPIIEMSGGQRAKVILAKLLLEKPDVLLLDEPTNFLDKNHVAWLAEYLSSLENAF
;
A
#
# COMPACT_ATOMS: atom_id res chain seq x y z
N MET A 1 -2.73 -16.43 12.32
CA MET A 1 -1.91 -17.00 11.24
C MET A 1 -0.84 -15.97 10.90
N SER A 2 0.44 -16.38 10.90
CA SER A 2 1.56 -15.47 10.67
C SER A 2 1.59 -15.02 9.21
N LEU A 3 1.63 -13.70 8.98
CA LEU A 3 1.82 -13.11 7.65
C LEU A 3 3.31 -12.90 7.34
N LEU A 4 4.07 -12.45 8.36
CA LEU A 4 5.49 -12.19 8.25
C LEU A 4 6.18 -12.69 9.52
N GLU A 5 7.28 -13.41 9.38
CA GLU A 5 8.08 -13.90 10.49
C GLU A 5 9.56 -13.65 10.22
N ILE A 6 10.26 -13.09 11.19
CA ILE A 6 11.70 -12.92 11.18
C ILE A 6 12.29 -13.78 12.27
N THR A 7 13.29 -14.60 11.92
CA THR A 7 13.97 -15.48 12.87
C THR A 7 15.49 -15.38 12.75
N GLY A 8 16.17 -15.23 13.89
CA GLY A 8 17.63 -15.25 13.99
C GLY A 8 18.32 -14.10 13.25
N LEU A 9 17.63 -12.97 13.03
CA LEU A 9 18.12 -11.85 12.23
C LEU A 9 19.39 -11.26 12.86
N THR A 10 20.47 -11.27 12.09
CA THR A 10 21.70 -10.54 12.41
C THR A 10 22.08 -9.72 11.19
N HIS A 11 22.39 -8.44 11.40
CA HIS A 11 22.81 -7.55 10.33
C HIS A 11 23.68 -6.41 10.87
N SER A 12 24.71 -6.06 10.12
CA SER A 12 25.66 -5.00 10.43
C SER A 12 26.01 -4.16 9.20
N PHE A 13 26.33 -2.90 9.40
CA PHE A 13 26.98 -2.04 8.41
C PHE A 13 28.42 -1.76 8.83
N GLY A 14 29.37 -2.45 8.21
CA GLY A 14 30.77 -2.42 8.63
C GLY A 14 30.92 -2.93 10.08
N GLU A 15 31.46 -2.09 10.95
CA GLU A 15 31.63 -2.43 12.39
C GLU A 15 30.36 -2.16 13.23
N ASN A 16 29.35 -1.53 12.67
CA ASN A 16 28.14 -1.17 13.40
C ASN A 16 27.10 -2.30 13.35
N LEU A 17 26.98 -3.06 14.42
CA LEU A 17 26.00 -4.12 14.57
C LEU A 17 24.62 -3.53 14.87
N LEU A 18 23.64 -3.73 13.97
CA LEU A 18 22.27 -3.27 14.15
C LEU A 18 21.38 -4.29 14.86
N TYR A 19 21.45 -5.56 14.44
CA TYR A 19 20.66 -6.64 15.03
C TYR A 19 21.55 -7.83 15.35
N LYS A 20 21.25 -8.50 16.47
CA LYS A 20 21.90 -9.72 16.89
C LYS A 20 20.86 -10.75 17.32
N ASN A 21 20.69 -11.77 16.49
CA ASN A 21 19.73 -12.86 16.72
C ASN A 21 18.32 -12.35 17.04
N ALA A 22 17.88 -11.29 16.36
CA ALA A 22 16.57 -10.70 16.55
C ALA A 22 15.49 -11.50 15.82
N GLY A 23 14.25 -11.38 16.29
CA GLY A 23 13.11 -11.99 15.63
C GLY A 23 11.80 -11.42 16.12
N PHE A 24 10.80 -11.46 15.26
CA PHE A 24 9.41 -11.16 15.59
C PHE A 24 8.47 -11.86 14.61
N THR A 25 7.21 -11.91 14.96
CA THR A 25 6.15 -12.46 14.14
C THR A 25 5.05 -11.42 14.03
N LEU A 26 4.57 -11.17 12.81
CA LEU A 26 3.42 -10.30 12.54
C LEU A 26 2.25 -11.16 12.06
N ASN A 27 1.16 -11.15 12.81
CA ASN A 27 -0.05 -11.90 12.50
C ASN A 27 -1.08 -11.01 11.79
N LYS A 28 -2.08 -11.64 11.16
CA LYS A 28 -3.19 -10.91 10.51
C LYS A 28 -3.90 -10.01 11.55
N GLY A 29 -4.11 -8.75 11.19
CA GLY A 29 -4.76 -7.74 12.04
C GLY A 29 -3.91 -7.28 13.23
N GLU A 30 -2.63 -7.65 13.29
CA GLU A 30 -1.71 -7.20 14.34
C GLU A 30 -1.00 -5.91 13.93
N HIS A 31 -0.83 -5.00 14.89
CA HIS A 31 -0.15 -3.74 14.68
C HIS A 31 1.11 -3.69 15.53
N ILE A 32 2.29 -3.54 14.90
CA ILE A 32 3.59 -3.52 15.57
C ILE A 32 4.27 -2.17 15.40
N GLY A 33 4.51 -1.48 16.52
CA GLY A 33 5.30 -0.25 16.54
C GLY A 33 6.77 -0.52 16.85
N ILE A 34 7.67 -0.14 15.93
CA ILE A 34 9.12 -0.24 16.12
C ILE A 34 9.65 1.11 16.64
N VAL A 35 10.14 1.13 17.86
CA VAL A 35 10.62 2.34 18.54
C VAL A 35 12.14 2.28 18.75
N GLY A 36 12.82 3.38 18.52
CA GLY A 36 14.27 3.50 18.74
C GLY A 36 14.81 4.83 18.25
N GLN A 37 16.02 5.17 18.66
CA GLN A 37 16.70 6.39 18.21
C GLN A 37 16.99 6.34 16.70
N ASN A 38 17.31 7.50 16.10
CA ASN A 38 17.76 7.55 14.71
C ASN A 38 19.07 6.77 14.54
N GLY A 39 19.21 6.03 13.44
CA GLY A 39 20.37 5.20 13.16
C GLY A 39 20.37 3.81 13.78
N THR A 40 19.35 3.42 14.58
CA THR A 40 19.28 2.08 15.20
C THR A 40 18.83 0.97 14.23
N GLY A 41 18.55 1.31 12.97
CA GLY A 41 18.23 0.33 11.94
C GLY A 41 16.74 0.20 11.60
N LYS A 42 15.81 1.01 12.14
CA LYS A 42 14.36 0.90 11.85
C LYS A 42 14.05 0.75 10.36
N SER A 43 14.55 1.67 9.53
CA SER A 43 14.40 1.63 8.08
C SER A 43 15.09 0.41 7.44
N THR A 44 16.21 -0.03 8.01
CA THR A 44 16.94 -1.23 7.55
C THR A 44 16.10 -2.48 7.77
N LEU A 45 15.40 -2.58 8.90
CA LEU A 45 14.51 -3.71 9.18
C LEU A 45 13.39 -3.79 8.14
N ILE A 46 12.75 -2.66 7.83
CA ILE A 46 11.71 -2.59 6.80
C ILE A 46 12.27 -3.02 5.43
N LYS A 47 13.46 -2.54 5.06
CA LYS A 47 14.13 -2.95 3.81
C LYS A 47 14.49 -4.43 3.78
N ILE A 48 14.81 -5.04 4.92
CA ILE A 48 15.00 -6.49 5.03
C ILE A 48 13.65 -7.21 4.89
N CYS A 49 12.58 -6.70 5.50
CA CYS A 49 11.23 -7.23 5.33
C CYS A 49 10.75 -7.15 3.86
N THR A 50 11.18 -6.15 3.09
CA THR A 50 10.87 -6.00 1.66
C THR A 50 11.90 -6.66 0.73
N GLU A 51 12.90 -7.38 1.27
CA GLU A 51 13.99 -8.03 0.52
C GLU A 51 14.88 -7.07 -0.29
N GLN A 52 14.81 -5.78 -0.01
CA GLN A 52 15.73 -4.79 -0.59
C GLN A 52 17.14 -4.90 -0.01
N ILE A 53 17.26 -5.42 1.21
CA ILE A 53 18.53 -5.72 1.87
C ILE A 53 18.52 -7.19 2.31
N ILE A 54 19.60 -7.90 1.97
CA ILE A 54 19.84 -9.27 2.44
C ILE A 54 20.57 -9.18 3.79
N PRO A 55 20.05 -9.77 4.87
CA PRO A 55 20.71 -9.77 6.17
C PRO A 55 21.97 -10.68 6.18
N ASP A 56 22.89 -10.42 7.11
CA ASP A 56 24.12 -11.26 7.28
C ASP A 56 23.76 -12.69 7.70
N SER A 57 22.70 -12.84 8.52
CA SER A 57 22.12 -14.15 8.86
C SER A 57 20.68 -14.00 9.34
N GLY A 58 19.97 -15.12 9.44
CA GLY A 58 18.56 -15.19 9.76
C GLY A 58 17.68 -15.40 8.55
N ARG A 59 16.38 -15.36 8.76
CA ARG A 59 15.39 -15.62 7.70
C ARG A 59 14.20 -14.68 7.84
N VAL A 60 13.68 -14.22 6.70
CA VAL A 60 12.38 -13.58 6.58
C VAL A 60 11.47 -14.60 5.89
N ILE A 61 10.41 -14.98 6.57
CA ILE A 61 9.41 -15.94 6.06
C ILE A 61 8.13 -15.16 5.86
N ARG A 62 7.59 -15.20 4.64
CA ARG A 62 6.32 -14.57 4.27
C ARG A 62 5.29 -15.65 3.95
N GLN A 63 4.06 -15.42 4.36
CA GLN A 63 2.97 -16.26 3.91
C GLN A 63 2.84 -16.17 2.38
N PRO A 64 2.64 -17.28 1.65
CA PRO A 64 2.43 -17.25 0.20
C PRO A 64 1.22 -16.38 -0.18
N ASN A 65 1.34 -15.68 -1.31
CA ASN A 65 0.28 -14.87 -1.94
C ASN A 65 -0.21 -13.66 -1.12
N ILE A 66 0.53 -13.20 -0.11
CA ILE A 66 0.23 -11.92 0.55
C ILE A 66 0.81 -10.75 -0.24
N THR A 67 0.13 -9.63 -0.14
CA THR A 67 0.61 -8.34 -0.64
C THR A 67 1.28 -7.57 0.48
N ILE A 68 2.49 -7.05 0.20
CA ILE A 68 3.22 -6.19 1.13
C ILE A 68 3.32 -4.81 0.51
N GLY A 69 2.74 -3.82 1.16
CA GLY A 69 2.89 -2.42 0.79
C GLY A 69 3.96 -1.74 1.65
N TYR A 70 4.85 -1.02 1.01
CA TYR A 70 5.91 -0.26 1.68
C TYR A 70 5.91 1.19 1.22
N LEU A 71 5.97 2.12 2.16
CA LEU A 71 6.12 3.53 1.86
C LEU A 71 7.57 3.81 1.46
N ASP A 72 7.86 3.67 0.16
CA ASP A 72 9.14 4.09 -0.39
C ASP A 72 9.09 5.58 -0.75
N GLN A 73 9.85 6.39 -0.02
CA GLN A 73 9.95 7.84 -0.27
C GLN A 73 10.62 8.15 -1.62
N TYR A 74 11.32 7.19 -2.20
CA TYR A 74 12.02 7.30 -3.49
C TYR A 74 11.33 6.52 -4.60
N ALA A 75 10.09 6.03 -4.37
CA ALA A 75 9.31 5.35 -5.39
C ALA A 75 9.24 6.21 -6.66
N GLU A 76 9.55 5.61 -7.79
CA GLU A 76 9.39 6.26 -9.08
C GLU A 76 7.91 6.56 -9.32
N ILE A 77 7.60 7.84 -9.41
CA ILE A 77 6.25 8.30 -9.74
C ILE A 77 6.26 8.68 -11.23
N ASP A 78 5.26 8.22 -11.96
CA ASP A 78 5.04 8.75 -13.29
C ASP A 78 4.61 10.23 -13.19
N HIS A 79 5.54 11.10 -13.51
CA HIS A 79 5.36 12.54 -13.41
C HIS A 79 4.37 13.11 -14.43
N THR A 80 3.94 12.33 -15.42
CA THR A 80 2.98 12.75 -16.45
C THR A 80 1.54 12.70 -15.95
N LEU A 81 1.28 11.94 -14.88
CA LEU A 81 -0.06 11.75 -14.32
C LEU A 81 -0.49 12.92 -13.44
N THR A 82 -1.79 13.16 -13.42
CA THR A 82 -2.47 13.93 -12.38
C THR A 82 -2.49 13.14 -11.06
N MET A 83 -2.70 13.82 -9.92
CA MET A 83 -2.87 13.15 -8.63
C MET A 83 -4.01 12.12 -8.68
N LYS A 84 -5.14 12.47 -9.31
CA LYS A 84 -6.31 11.58 -9.42
C LYS A 84 -5.97 10.30 -10.18
N GLU A 85 -5.30 10.42 -11.32
CA GLU A 85 -4.90 9.26 -12.14
C GLU A 85 -3.93 8.36 -11.37
N PHE A 86 -2.96 8.95 -10.66
CA PHE A 86 -2.03 8.20 -9.84
C PHE A 86 -2.73 7.48 -8.68
N LEU A 87 -3.68 8.12 -8.00
CA LEU A 87 -4.45 7.47 -6.94
C LEU A 87 -5.38 6.37 -7.48
N LYS A 88 -5.97 6.58 -8.67
CA LYS A 88 -6.76 5.55 -9.37
C LYS A 88 -5.94 4.32 -9.74
N SER A 89 -4.63 4.46 -9.98
CA SER A 89 -3.76 3.33 -10.27
C SER A 89 -3.64 2.31 -9.13
N ALA A 90 -4.01 2.67 -7.89
CA ALA A 90 -4.16 1.72 -6.77
C ALA A 90 -5.20 0.62 -7.07
N PHE A 91 -6.13 0.89 -7.97
CA PHE A 91 -7.23 0.00 -8.35
C PHE A 91 -7.08 -0.57 -9.76
N ALA A 92 -5.87 -0.53 -10.34
CA ALA A 92 -5.62 -0.93 -11.73
C ALA A 92 -6.23 -2.30 -12.09
N LYS A 93 -6.10 -3.29 -11.20
CA LYS A 93 -6.68 -4.63 -11.39
C LYS A 93 -8.21 -4.60 -11.52
N LEU A 94 -8.90 -3.74 -10.78
CA LEU A 94 -10.35 -3.62 -10.86
C LEU A 94 -10.78 -2.97 -12.17
N PHE A 95 -10.05 -1.98 -12.66
CA PHE A 95 -10.28 -1.39 -13.98
C PHE A 95 -10.03 -2.38 -15.12
N GLU A 96 -9.03 -3.26 -14.98
CA GLU A 96 -8.81 -4.36 -15.94
C GLU A 96 -9.99 -5.34 -15.96
N ILE A 97 -10.54 -5.67 -14.79
CA ILE A 97 -11.73 -6.52 -14.67
C ILE A 97 -12.95 -5.82 -15.32
N GLU A 98 -13.15 -4.52 -15.11
CA GLU A 98 -14.23 -3.76 -15.74
C GLU A 98 -14.16 -3.83 -17.26
N ILE A 99 -12.96 -3.63 -17.83
CA ILE A 99 -12.76 -3.76 -19.29
C ILE A 99 -13.12 -5.17 -19.77
N GLN A 100 -12.73 -6.20 -19.01
CA GLN A 100 -13.08 -7.59 -19.35
C GLN A 100 -14.59 -7.83 -19.30
N VAL A 101 -15.29 -7.28 -18.31
CA VAL A 101 -16.75 -7.36 -18.20
C VAL A 101 -17.42 -6.77 -19.44
N MET A 102 -16.99 -5.57 -19.87
CA MET A 102 -17.52 -4.93 -21.08
C MET A 102 -17.31 -5.79 -22.33
N GLN A 103 -16.10 -6.32 -22.51
CA GLN A 103 -15.78 -7.20 -23.65
C GLN A 103 -16.58 -8.50 -23.66
N LEU A 104 -16.86 -9.06 -22.49
CA LEU A 104 -17.65 -10.28 -22.35
C LEU A 104 -19.12 -10.02 -22.68
N TYR A 105 -19.69 -8.90 -22.26
CA TYR A 105 -21.05 -8.51 -22.63
C TYR A 105 -21.18 -8.26 -24.14
N GLU A 106 -20.20 -7.62 -24.78
CA GLU A 106 -20.19 -7.45 -26.25
C GLU A 106 -20.21 -8.81 -26.97
N LYS A 107 -19.37 -9.77 -26.53
CA LYS A 107 -19.35 -11.13 -27.09
C LYS A 107 -20.63 -11.92 -26.82
N ALA A 108 -21.27 -11.67 -25.68
CA ALA A 108 -22.50 -12.34 -25.29
C ALA A 108 -23.73 -11.82 -26.07
N ALA A 109 -23.64 -10.66 -26.74
CA ALA A 109 -24.73 -10.08 -27.55
C ALA A 109 -25.22 -11.03 -28.64
N ASP A 110 -24.37 -11.94 -29.12
CA ASP A 110 -24.70 -12.97 -30.13
C ASP A 110 -25.30 -14.26 -29.51
N GLY A 111 -25.66 -14.24 -28.21
CA GLY A 111 -26.34 -15.34 -27.52
C GLY A 111 -25.38 -16.35 -26.84
N ASP A 112 -24.11 -16.02 -26.66
CA ASP A 112 -23.16 -16.88 -25.95
C ASP A 112 -23.36 -16.81 -24.43
N MET A 113 -24.12 -17.77 -23.91
CA MET A 113 -24.44 -17.90 -22.47
C MET A 113 -23.21 -18.04 -21.59
N LYS A 114 -22.10 -18.63 -22.07
CA LYS A 114 -20.88 -18.78 -21.27
C LYS A 114 -20.20 -17.44 -21.01
N ASN A 115 -20.16 -16.58 -22.02
CA ASN A 115 -19.63 -15.22 -21.84
C ASN A 115 -20.50 -14.40 -20.90
N LEU A 116 -21.82 -14.61 -20.90
CA LEU A 116 -22.74 -13.94 -19.98
C LEU A 116 -22.51 -14.38 -18.53
N GLU A 117 -22.38 -15.68 -18.28
CA GLU A 117 -22.06 -16.20 -16.94
C GLU A 117 -20.72 -15.68 -16.41
N LEU A 118 -19.69 -15.64 -17.27
CA LEU A 118 -18.38 -15.12 -16.92
C LEU A 118 -18.41 -13.62 -16.65
N ALA A 119 -19.16 -12.84 -17.42
CA ALA A 119 -19.36 -11.41 -17.19
C ALA A 119 -20.03 -11.16 -15.81
N ALA A 120 -21.06 -11.93 -15.49
CA ALA A 120 -21.75 -11.84 -14.20
C ALA A 120 -20.80 -12.15 -13.01
N TYR A 121 -19.96 -13.19 -13.14
CA TYR A 121 -18.95 -13.52 -12.14
C TYR A 121 -17.96 -12.36 -11.91
N TYR A 122 -17.42 -11.76 -12.98
CA TYR A 122 -16.51 -10.63 -12.85
C TYR A 122 -17.20 -9.36 -12.34
N GLN A 123 -18.47 -9.16 -12.67
CA GLN A 123 -19.25 -8.06 -12.13
C GLN A 123 -19.46 -8.19 -10.62
N GLU A 124 -19.73 -9.40 -10.12
CA GLU A 124 -19.80 -9.68 -8.67
C GLU A 124 -18.45 -9.38 -7.98
N GLN A 125 -17.32 -9.66 -8.63
CA GLN A 125 -15.99 -9.28 -8.11
C GLN A 125 -15.84 -7.76 -7.99
N LEU A 126 -16.30 -6.99 -8.98
CA LEU A 126 -16.27 -5.53 -8.91
C LEU A 126 -17.12 -4.98 -7.77
N GLU A 127 -18.32 -5.54 -7.56
CA GLU A 127 -19.23 -5.16 -6.47
C GLU A 127 -18.62 -5.50 -5.09
N THR A 128 -18.06 -6.69 -4.95
CA THR A 128 -17.43 -7.17 -3.71
C THR A 128 -16.23 -6.30 -3.29
N HIS A 129 -15.53 -5.72 -4.27
CA HIS A 129 -14.37 -4.85 -4.05
C HIS A 129 -14.69 -3.35 -4.10
N ASP A 130 -15.96 -2.97 -3.93
CA ASP A 130 -16.41 -1.57 -3.89
C ASP A 130 -15.99 -0.73 -5.10
N PHE A 131 -15.88 -1.34 -6.31
CA PHE A 131 -15.39 -0.66 -7.51
C PHE A 131 -16.11 0.66 -7.78
N TYR A 132 -17.42 0.69 -7.67
CA TYR A 132 -18.25 1.87 -7.95
C TYR A 132 -18.09 2.99 -6.90
N SER A 133 -17.40 2.72 -5.79
CA SER A 133 -17.10 3.68 -4.72
C SER A 133 -15.65 4.18 -4.73
N ILE A 134 -14.86 3.85 -5.76
CA ILE A 134 -13.42 4.20 -5.84
C ILE A 134 -13.20 5.71 -5.73
N ASP A 135 -13.94 6.53 -6.46
CA ASP A 135 -13.79 7.99 -6.40
C ASP A 135 -14.07 8.53 -4.97
N THR A 136 -15.07 7.98 -4.27
CA THR A 136 -15.37 8.33 -2.87
C THR A 136 -14.24 7.89 -1.93
N ALA A 137 -13.66 6.71 -2.15
CA ALA A 137 -12.52 6.24 -1.36
C ALA A 137 -11.30 7.15 -1.56
N ILE A 138 -11.01 7.54 -2.80
CA ILE A 138 -9.93 8.49 -3.12
C ILE A 138 -10.16 9.83 -2.42
N GLU A 139 -11.35 10.41 -2.54
CA GLU A 139 -11.69 11.68 -1.90
C GLU A 139 -11.52 11.60 -0.37
N ARG A 140 -11.99 10.54 0.26
CA ARG A 140 -11.85 10.32 1.70
C ARG A 140 -10.39 10.31 2.16
N VAL A 141 -9.53 9.54 1.47
CA VAL A 141 -8.11 9.44 1.82
C VAL A 141 -7.38 10.74 1.49
N ALA A 142 -7.69 11.35 0.35
CA ALA A 142 -7.10 12.62 -0.05
C ALA A 142 -7.49 13.76 0.92
N ASN A 143 -8.73 13.79 1.39
CA ASN A 143 -9.17 14.75 2.40
C ASN A 143 -8.42 14.56 3.72
N GLY A 144 -8.33 13.31 4.19
CA GLY A 144 -7.65 12.98 5.45
C GLY A 144 -6.17 13.34 5.47
N LEU A 145 -5.49 13.31 4.32
CA LEU A 145 -4.08 13.71 4.17
C LEU A 145 -3.90 15.18 3.72
N GLY A 146 -5.00 15.94 3.57
CA GLY A 146 -4.97 17.34 3.16
C GLY A 146 -4.60 17.56 1.69
N LEU A 147 -4.84 16.54 0.84
CA LEU A 147 -4.53 16.59 -0.59
C LEU A 147 -5.62 17.28 -1.41
N LEU A 148 -6.88 17.30 -0.94
CA LEU A 148 -7.98 17.97 -1.66
C LEU A 148 -7.73 19.47 -1.82
N ALA A 149 -7.09 20.12 -0.85
CA ALA A 149 -6.74 21.55 -0.92
C ALA A 149 -5.72 21.86 -2.04
N ILE A 150 -4.97 20.84 -2.52
CA ILE A 150 -4.01 20.96 -3.62
C ILE A 150 -4.73 20.85 -4.97
N GLY A 151 -5.83 20.08 -5.04
CA GLY A 151 -6.59 19.76 -6.24
C GLY A 151 -6.18 18.41 -6.85
N LEU A 152 -7.16 17.52 -7.03
CA LEU A 152 -6.91 16.16 -7.54
C LEU A 152 -6.44 16.13 -9.01
N ASP A 153 -6.80 17.13 -9.79
CA ASP A 153 -6.43 17.23 -11.22
C ASP A 153 -5.03 17.85 -11.41
N ARG A 154 -4.35 18.23 -10.32
CA ARG A 154 -3.02 18.81 -10.41
C ARG A 154 -1.99 17.78 -10.83
N PRO A 155 -1.12 18.08 -11.83
CA PRO A 155 -0.01 17.20 -12.24
C PRO A 155 0.98 16.97 -11.09
N ILE A 156 1.44 15.71 -10.94
CA ILE A 156 2.37 15.34 -9.85
C ILE A 156 3.71 16.06 -9.99
N ILE A 157 4.14 16.36 -11.21
CA ILE A 157 5.40 17.08 -11.45
C ILE A 157 5.42 18.46 -10.78
N GLU A 158 4.29 19.12 -10.62
CA GLU A 158 4.15 20.43 -10.00
C GLU A 158 4.14 20.41 -8.46
N MET A 159 4.16 19.22 -7.86
CA MET A 159 4.06 19.06 -6.41
C MET A 159 5.41 19.15 -5.73
N SER A 160 5.43 19.70 -4.51
CA SER A 160 6.59 19.65 -3.63
C SER A 160 6.92 18.21 -3.21
N GLY A 161 8.15 17.96 -2.73
CA GLY A 161 8.55 16.64 -2.23
C GLY A 161 7.62 16.11 -1.13
N GLY A 162 7.23 16.97 -0.18
CA GLY A 162 6.30 16.61 0.89
C GLY A 162 4.88 16.31 0.39
N GLN A 163 4.41 17.04 -0.64
CA GLN A 163 3.13 16.74 -1.28
C GLN A 163 3.17 15.40 -2.00
N ARG A 164 4.24 15.12 -2.74
CA ARG A 164 4.43 13.81 -3.40
C ARG A 164 4.47 12.66 -2.40
N ALA A 165 5.17 12.82 -1.27
CA ALA A 165 5.19 11.80 -0.22
C ALA A 165 3.78 11.50 0.34
N LYS A 166 2.94 12.53 0.53
CA LYS A 166 1.55 12.35 0.91
C LYS A 166 0.73 11.60 -0.15
N VAL A 167 0.96 11.87 -1.44
CA VAL A 167 0.27 11.19 -2.55
C VAL A 167 0.69 9.71 -2.62
N ILE A 168 1.97 9.39 -2.43
CA ILE A 168 2.45 7.99 -2.34
C ILE A 168 1.78 7.28 -1.16
N LEU A 169 1.77 7.92 0.02
CA LEU A 169 1.09 7.37 1.19
C LEU A 169 -0.41 7.14 0.92
N ALA A 170 -1.09 8.10 0.29
CA ALA A 170 -2.50 7.97 -0.07
C ALA A 170 -2.76 6.75 -0.96
N LYS A 171 -1.95 6.57 -2.01
CA LYS A 171 -2.05 5.41 -2.90
C LYS A 171 -1.85 4.10 -2.13
N LEU A 172 -0.82 4.03 -1.30
CA LEU A 172 -0.51 2.85 -0.48
C LEU A 172 -1.67 2.48 0.46
N LEU A 173 -2.33 3.48 1.07
CA LEU A 173 -3.52 3.26 1.92
C LEU A 173 -4.72 2.77 1.10
N LEU A 174 -4.88 3.22 -0.14
CA LEU A 174 -5.94 2.79 -1.06
C LEU A 174 -5.73 1.37 -1.59
N GLU A 175 -4.48 0.93 -1.77
CA GLU A 175 -4.12 -0.43 -2.19
C GLU A 175 -4.50 -1.50 -1.15
N LYS A 176 -4.63 -1.12 0.13
CA LYS A 176 -4.97 -2.00 1.26
C LYS A 176 -4.20 -3.33 1.25
N PRO A 177 -2.85 -3.33 1.23
CA PRO A 177 -2.06 -4.56 1.22
C PRO A 177 -2.30 -5.38 2.49
N ASP A 178 -2.04 -6.70 2.46
CA ASP A 178 -2.18 -7.58 3.64
C ASP A 178 -1.24 -7.18 4.78
N VAL A 179 -0.05 -6.69 4.43
CA VAL A 179 0.94 -6.13 5.36
C VAL A 179 1.35 -4.74 4.88
N LEU A 180 1.19 -3.74 5.73
CA LEU A 180 1.56 -2.36 5.46
C LEU A 180 2.80 -1.98 6.28
N LEU A 181 3.89 -1.64 5.61
CA LEU A 181 5.14 -1.23 6.24
C LEU A 181 5.35 0.27 6.09
N LEU A 182 5.37 0.99 7.21
CA LEU A 182 5.46 2.45 7.24
C LEU A 182 6.75 2.89 7.95
N ASP A 183 7.62 3.60 7.24
CA ASP A 183 8.81 4.23 7.79
C ASP A 183 8.57 5.72 7.97
N GLU A 184 8.46 6.17 9.22
CA GLU A 184 8.24 7.57 9.60
C GLU A 184 7.14 8.28 8.79
N PRO A 185 5.91 7.70 8.67
CA PRO A 185 4.86 8.20 7.77
C PRO A 185 4.33 9.58 8.14
N THR A 186 4.69 10.08 9.31
CA THR A 186 4.23 11.36 9.86
C THR A 186 5.12 12.55 9.49
N ASN A 187 6.30 12.33 8.90
CA ASN A 187 7.29 13.39 8.64
C ASN A 187 6.76 14.55 7.78
N PHE A 188 5.75 14.30 6.94
CA PHE A 188 5.18 15.30 6.03
C PHE A 188 3.78 15.73 6.42
N LEU A 189 3.29 15.27 7.58
CA LEU A 189 1.92 15.49 8.05
C LEU A 189 1.91 16.52 9.17
N ASP A 190 0.91 17.39 9.17
CA ASP A 190 0.60 18.21 10.32
C ASP A 190 -0.21 17.40 11.37
N LYS A 191 -0.43 18.02 12.53
CA LYS A 191 -1.08 17.39 13.68
C LYS A 191 -2.45 16.77 13.36
N ASN A 192 -3.25 17.44 12.53
CA ASN A 192 -4.60 16.99 12.19
C ASN A 192 -4.55 15.77 11.27
N HIS A 193 -3.66 15.80 10.28
CA HIS A 193 -3.46 14.67 9.35
C HIS A 193 -2.82 13.47 10.04
N VAL A 194 -1.93 13.68 11.03
CA VAL A 194 -1.38 12.59 11.87
C VAL A 194 -2.50 11.92 12.67
N ALA A 195 -3.38 12.71 13.29
CA ALA A 195 -4.51 12.17 14.06
C ALA A 195 -5.45 11.35 13.16
N TRP A 196 -5.78 11.89 11.97
CA TRP A 196 -6.58 11.18 10.99
C TRP A 196 -5.92 9.86 10.53
N LEU A 197 -4.60 9.90 10.23
CA LEU A 197 -3.87 8.69 9.81
C LEU A 197 -3.90 7.62 10.89
N ALA A 198 -3.71 8.00 12.16
CA ALA A 198 -3.76 7.06 13.28
C ALA A 198 -5.15 6.41 13.42
N GLU A 199 -6.23 7.20 13.28
CA GLU A 199 -7.60 6.70 13.29
C GLU A 199 -7.86 5.78 12.09
N TYR A 200 -7.42 6.18 10.89
CA TYR A 200 -7.57 5.39 9.68
C TYR A 200 -6.85 4.04 9.80
N LEU A 201 -5.58 4.02 10.22
CA LEU A 201 -4.82 2.79 10.43
C LEU A 201 -5.48 1.88 11.48
N SER A 202 -5.98 2.45 12.59
CA SER A 202 -6.68 1.69 13.62
C SER A 202 -8.00 1.05 13.13
N SER A 203 -8.58 1.57 12.04
CA SER A 203 -9.79 1.02 11.42
C SER A 203 -9.51 -0.07 10.39
N LEU A 204 -8.24 -0.29 10.01
CA LEU A 204 -7.87 -1.32 9.05
C LEU A 204 -7.83 -2.70 9.71
N GLU A 205 -8.29 -3.71 8.99
CA GLU A 205 -8.15 -5.12 9.38
C GLU A 205 -6.79 -5.73 8.97
N ASN A 206 -5.97 -4.95 8.27
CA ASN A 206 -4.66 -5.32 7.75
C ASN A 206 -3.63 -5.32 8.88
N ALA A 207 -2.53 -6.05 8.69
CA ALA A 207 -1.39 -5.99 9.61
C ALA A 207 -0.47 -4.80 9.26
N PHE A 208 0.11 -4.10 10.24
CA PHE A 208 1.12 -3.08 10.01
C PHE A 208 2.10 -2.91 11.18
#